data_a5f3b464fc958e8ffdd511e86cfc98df
#
_entry.id   a5f3b464fc958e8ffdd511e86cfc98df
#
_cell.length_a   1.000
_cell.length_b   1.000
_cell.length_c   1.000
_cell.angle_alpha   90.00
_cell.angle_beta   90.00
_cell.angle_gamma   90.00
#
_symmetry.space_group_name_H-M   'P 1'
#
loop_
_entity.id
_entity.type
_entity.pdbx_description
1 polymer ?
#
loop_
_entity_poly.entity_id
_entity_poly.type
_entity_poly.pdbx_seq_one_letter_code
_entity_poly.pdbx_strand_id
1 'polypeptide(L)'
;MTEPLLSVRDLSIAFRSGGRETLAVDRISFEIAKGETLALVGESGSGKSATALSILKLLPYPAARHPSGAIHFKGNDLLQFDERQMRRVRGDDISIVFQEPMTSLNPLHTIEKQIGEILLLHRGLTGAAARERTIEVLSQVGIPDPQTRLKSYPHQLSGGQRQRVMIAMALANEPDLFIADEPTTALDVTVQAQIIALLKDLQARLHMSLLFITHDLGIVRKIAQRVCVMKDGNIVEQGLVAQVFAAPEHPYTRALLAAEPKPDPAPPQPDAPMMIETKDLKVWFPITSGLLRKVVGHVKACDGLSIEVRKGETLGVVGESGSGKSTLGRAILRLISSEGPIAFMGHNLQGLRFKEMLPFRRNMQIVFQDPYGSLSPRMSVADIIKEGLKVHHPRMADDERDRRVIRALNDVGLDPETRVRFPHEFSGGQRQRIAVARAIVLEPNFIVLDEPTSALDMLIQAQMVDLLRDLQKRRDLTYLFISHDLRVVAALASRLLVMRHGVVVEAGDAAELFRNPKTDYTRALFAAAFNLDTAPEGVVAQ
;
A
#
# COMPACT_ATOMS: atom_id res chain seq x y z
N MET A 1 -32.95 20.07 -13.86
CA MET A 1 -31.80 19.40 -13.23
C MET A 1 -32.28 18.01 -12.88
N THR A 2 -31.63 16.96 -13.34
CA THR A 2 -31.96 15.57 -13.00
C THR A 2 -31.64 15.36 -11.51
N GLU A 3 -32.56 14.71 -10.79
CA GLU A 3 -32.37 14.39 -9.37
C GLU A 3 -31.10 13.53 -9.18
N PRO A 4 -30.21 13.86 -8.21
CA PRO A 4 -28.99 13.09 -7.98
C PRO A 4 -29.33 11.67 -7.52
N LEU A 5 -28.51 10.68 -7.88
CA LEU A 5 -28.66 9.31 -7.40
C LEU A 5 -28.41 9.22 -5.89
N LEU A 6 -27.33 9.88 -5.42
CA LEU A 6 -26.99 10.03 -4.02
C LEU A 6 -26.82 11.50 -3.68
N SER A 7 -27.41 11.97 -2.58
CA SER A 7 -27.21 13.32 -2.02
C SER A 7 -26.92 13.23 -0.52
N VAL A 8 -25.75 13.64 -0.12
CA VAL A 8 -25.31 13.77 1.28
C VAL A 8 -25.42 15.25 1.64
N ARG A 9 -26.13 15.58 2.73
CA ARG A 9 -26.38 16.97 3.14
C ARG A 9 -26.05 17.16 4.61
N ASP A 10 -25.15 18.09 4.91
CA ASP A 10 -24.72 18.49 6.27
C ASP A 10 -24.43 17.32 7.20
N LEU A 11 -23.86 16.22 6.65
CA LEU A 11 -23.59 14.99 7.36
C LEU A 11 -22.48 15.19 8.38
N SER A 12 -22.79 14.90 9.63
CA SER A 12 -21.80 14.80 10.71
C SER A 12 -21.75 13.39 11.26
N ILE A 13 -20.54 12.93 11.56
CA ILE A 13 -20.27 11.59 12.13
C ILE A 13 -19.43 11.75 13.37
N ALA A 14 -19.91 11.25 14.51
CA ALA A 14 -19.21 11.26 15.78
C ALA A 14 -19.01 9.86 16.34
N PHE A 15 -17.90 9.65 17.00
CA PHE A 15 -17.57 8.41 17.72
C PHE A 15 -17.45 8.70 19.21
N ARG A 16 -18.06 7.85 20.03
CA ARG A 16 -17.97 7.89 21.49
C ARG A 16 -17.04 6.79 22.01
N SER A 17 -15.94 7.18 22.65
CA SER A 17 -14.99 6.26 23.27
C SER A 17 -14.52 6.81 24.62
N GLY A 18 -14.53 5.98 25.67
CA GLY A 18 -14.05 6.37 27.00
C GLY A 18 -14.73 7.62 27.59
N GLY A 19 -16.01 7.85 27.27
CA GLY A 19 -16.78 9.02 27.75
C GLY A 19 -16.50 10.32 26.97
N ARG A 20 -15.57 10.31 26.01
CA ARG A 20 -15.31 11.44 25.10
C ARG A 20 -15.99 11.20 23.76
N GLU A 21 -16.45 12.28 23.14
CA GLU A 21 -16.98 12.29 21.80
C GLU A 21 -16.00 12.97 20.86
N THR A 22 -15.69 12.30 19.74
CA THR A 22 -14.81 12.83 18.70
C THR A 22 -15.61 12.93 17.42
N LEU A 23 -15.65 14.12 16.82
CA LEU A 23 -16.27 14.37 15.53
C LEU A 23 -15.27 13.93 14.44
N ALA A 24 -15.63 12.90 13.67
CA ALA A 24 -14.81 12.36 12.59
C ALA A 24 -15.17 13.00 11.24
N VAL A 25 -16.41 13.47 11.09
CA VAL A 25 -16.89 14.21 9.90
C VAL A 25 -17.80 15.33 10.38
N ASP A 26 -17.61 16.53 9.85
CA ASP A 26 -18.34 17.74 10.25
C ASP A 26 -19.05 18.40 9.05
N ARG A 27 -20.36 18.24 9.00
CA ARG A 27 -21.32 18.90 8.07
C ARG A 27 -20.88 18.88 6.61
N ILE A 28 -20.44 17.71 6.12
CA ILE A 28 -20.09 17.56 4.71
C ILE A 28 -21.33 17.43 3.82
N SER A 29 -21.25 18.02 2.62
CA SER A 29 -22.31 17.93 1.61
C SER A 29 -21.72 17.68 0.24
N PHE A 30 -22.23 16.65 -0.47
CA PHE A 30 -21.89 16.33 -1.86
C PHE A 30 -23.01 15.52 -2.51
N GLU A 31 -22.99 15.45 -3.83
CA GLU A 31 -23.97 14.71 -4.63
C GLU A 31 -23.28 13.87 -5.69
N ILE A 32 -23.89 12.75 -6.06
CA ILE A 32 -23.45 11.89 -7.15
C ILE A 32 -24.61 11.75 -8.14
N ALA A 33 -24.39 12.15 -9.38
CA ALA A 33 -25.34 11.95 -10.46
C ALA A 33 -25.34 10.50 -10.96
N LYS A 34 -26.39 10.08 -11.64
CA LYS A 34 -26.43 8.74 -12.24
C LYS A 34 -25.33 8.56 -13.29
N GLY A 35 -24.55 7.48 -13.17
CA GLY A 35 -23.42 7.17 -14.06
C GLY A 35 -22.16 8.01 -13.80
N GLU A 36 -22.14 8.86 -12.78
CA GLU A 36 -20.99 9.69 -12.42
C GLU A 36 -19.98 8.90 -11.56
N THR A 37 -18.69 9.20 -11.74
CA THR A 37 -17.64 8.88 -10.75
C THR A 37 -17.27 10.13 -9.96
N LEU A 38 -17.56 10.10 -8.66
CA LEU A 38 -17.07 11.08 -7.70
C LEU A 38 -15.89 10.48 -6.92
N ALA A 39 -14.74 11.17 -6.91
CA ALA A 39 -13.63 10.81 -6.06
C ALA A 39 -13.69 11.53 -4.72
N LEU A 40 -13.41 10.80 -3.63
CA LEU A 40 -13.24 11.35 -2.29
C LEU A 40 -11.78 11.15 -1.89
N VAL A 41 -11.01 12.25 -1.75
CA VAL A 41 -9.56 12.22 -1.53
C VAL A 41 -9.15 12.94 -0.26
N GLY A 42 -8.01 12.59 0.31
CA GLY A 42 -7.45 13.22 1.52
C GLY A 42 -6.56 12.25 2.30
N GLU A 43 -5.94 12.74 3.36
CA GLU A 43 -5.08 11.94 4.24
C GLU A 43 -5.84 10.84 4.99
N SER A 44 -5.09 9.88 5.53
CA SER A 44 -5.63 8.87 6.45
C SER A 44 -6.25 9.58 7.68
N GLY A 45 -7.45 9.14 8.07
CA GLY A 45 -8.18 9.77 9.18
C GLY A 45 -8.99 11.02 8.81
N SER A 46 -9.01 11.49 7.55
CA SER A 46 -9.80 12.65 7.12
C SER A 46 -11.33 12.41 7.08
N GLY A 47 -11.80 11.18 7.35
CA GLY A 47 -13.23 10.86 7.40
C GLY A 47 -13.81 10.15 6.17
N LYS A 48 -13.01 9.86 5.12
CA LYS A 48 -13.46 9.25 3.85
C LYS A 48 -14.20 7.92 4.04
N SER A 49 -13.54 6.95 4.64
CA SER A 49 -14.14 5.61 4.91
C SER A 49 -15.32 5.69 5.87
N ALA A 50 -15.27 6.59 6.88
CA ALA A 50 -16.41 6.82 7.78
C ALA A 50 -17.62 7.32 6.99
N THR A 51 -17.41 8.23 6.04
CA THR A 51 -18.47 8.73 5.13
C THR A 51 -19.05 7.60 4.30
N ALA A 52 -18.21 6.77 3.67
CA ALA A 52 -18.66 5.62 2.87
C ALA A 52 -19.47 4.61 3.69
N LEU A 53 -18.97 4.24 4.87
CA LEU A 53 -19.66 3.33 5.79
C LEU A 53 -20.98 3.89 6.33
N SER A 54 -21.09 5.21 6.46
CA SER A 54 -22.34 5.87 6.88
C SER A 54 -23.45 5.71 5.85
N ILE A 55 -23.13 5.77 4.56
CA ILE A 55 -24.12 5.59 3.46
C ILE A 55 -24.84 4.24 3.62
N LEU A 56 -24.08 3.22 4.01
CA LEU A 56 -24.62 1.86 4.22
C LEU A 56 -24.97 1.55 5.68
N LYS A 57 -24.89 2.53 6.59
CA LYS A 57 -25.09 2.31 8.05
C LYS A 57 -24.26 1.13 8.59
N LEU A 58 -22.98 1.03 8.19
CA LEU A 58 -22.03 -0.01 8.59
C LEU A 58 -21.05 0.46 9.69
N LEU A 59 -21.22 1.65 10.23
CA LEU A 59 -20.43 2.12 11.36
C LEU A 59 -20.74 1.31 12.63
N PRO A 60 -19.83 1.27 13.62
CA PRO A 60 -20.01 0.52 14.86
C PRO A 60 -21.03 1.20 15.79
N TYR A 61 -22.32 1.02 15.53
CA TYR A 61 -23.39 1.53 16.39
C TYR A 61 -23.49 0.71 17.70
N PRO A 62 -23.77 1.33 18.86
CA PRO A 62 -24.11 2.74 19.12
C PRO A 62 -22.89 3.65 19.39
N ALA A 63 -21.66 3.15 19.27
CA ALA A 63 -20.46 3.98 19.48
C ALA A 63 -20.38 5.10 18.42
N ALA A 64 -20.75 4.82 17.18
CA ALA A 64 -20.92 5.80 16.12
C ALA A 64 -22.33 6.40 16.13
N ARG A 65 -22.46 7.66 15.74
CA ARG A 65 -23.74 8.34 15.58
C ARG A 65 -23.65 9.47 14.56
N HIS A 66 -24.80 9.91 14.07
CA HIS A 66 -24.95 11.05 13.17
C HIS A 66 -25.60 12.21 13.93
N PRO A 67 -24.79 13.18 14.46
CA PRO A 67 -25.35 14.35 15.16
C PRO A 67 -26.21 15.23 14.27
N SER A 68 -25.91 15.28 12.96
CA SER A 68 -26.68 16.07 11.97
C SER A 68 -26.60 15.43 10.59
N GLY A 69 -27.43 15.90 9.68
CA GLY A 69 -27.44 15.63 8.26
C GLY A 69 -28.38 14.52 7.81
N ALA A 70 -28.41 14.32 6.50
CA ALA A 70 -29.22 13.32 5.82
C ALA A 70 -28.45 12.69 4.65
N ILE A 71 -28.77 11.46 4.31
CA ILE A 71 -28.22 10.72 3.17
C ILE A 71 -29.38 10.24 2.30
N HIS A 72 -29.64 10.93 1.20
CA HIS A 72 -30.70 10.57 0.28
C HIS A 72 -30.17 9.72 -0.86
N PHE A 73 -30.75 8.56 -1.06
CA PHE A 73 -30.50 7.67 -2.20
C PHE A 73 -31.82 7.45 -2.94
N LYS A 74 -31.86 7.76 -4.23
CA LYS A 74 -33.10 7.72 -5.03
C LYS A 74 -34.28 8.45 -4.31
N GLY A 75 -33.98 9.61 -3.70
CA GLY A 75 -34.94 10.44 -2.95
C GLY A 75 -35.27 9.99 -1.52
N ASN A 76 -34.82 8.82 -1.06
CA ASN A 76 -35.11 8.29 0.27
C ASN A 76 -33.95 8.53 1.24
N ASP A 77 -34.24 9.03 2.45
CA ASP A 77 -33.22 9.22 3.49
C ASP A 77 -32.84 7.90 4.15
N LEU A 78 -31.64 7.38 3.83
CA LEU A 78 -31.12 6.11 4.34
C LEU A 78 -30.88 6.12 5.86
N LEU A 79 -30.64 7.29 6.47
CA LEU A 79 -30.45 7.36 7.92
C LEU A 79 -31.72 7.02 8.69
N GLN A 80 -32.91 7.24 8.09
CA GLN A 80 -34.21 6.89 8.67
C GLN A 80 -34.60 5.43 8.44
N PHE A 81 -33.91 4.71 7.55
CA PHE A 81 -34.25 3.31 7.27
C PHE A 81 -33.97 2.41 8.47
N ASP A 82 -34.90 1.48 8.72
CA ASP A 82 -34.68 0.38 9.64
C ASP A 82 -33.72 -0.69 9.04
N GLU A 83 -33.33 -1.66 9.84
CA GLU A 83 -32.38 -2.70 9.39
C GLU A 83 -32.95 -3.57 8.25
N ARG A 84 -34.26 -3.78 8.22
CA ARG A 84 -34.91 -4.55 7.15
C ARG A 84 -34.89 -3.80 5.81
N GLN A 85 -35.10 -2.49 5.85
CA GLN A 85 -35.00 -1.62 4.68
C GLN A 85 -33.55 -1.52 4.22
N MET A 86 -32.58 -1.34 5.14
CA MET A 86 -31.16 -1.29 4.79
C MET A 86 -30.64 -2.58 4.16
N ARG A 87 -31.12 -3.75 4.59
CA ARG A 87 -30.75 -5.05 3.96
C ARG A 87 -31.15 -5.16 2.51
N ARG A 88 -32.18 -4.46 2.05
CA ARG A 88 -32.58 -4.41 0.64
C ARG A 88 -31.66 -3.53 -0.18
N VAL A 89 -31.13 -2.47 0.44
CA VAL A 89 -30.22 -1.53 -0.22
C VAL A 89 -28.80 -2.10 -0.29
N ARG A 90 -28.32 -2.67 0.83
CA ARG A 90 -26.96 -3.24 0.93
C ARG A 90 -26.81 -4.45 0.03
N GLY A 91 -25.85 -4.40 -0.89
CA GLY A 91 -25.52 -5.50 -1.80
C GLY A 91 -26.44 -5.68 -3.01
N ASP A 92 -27.58 -4.96 -3.08
CA ASP A 92 -28.47 -4.91 -4.25
C ASP A 92 -28.36 -3.54 -4.95
N ASP A 93 -28.89 -2.49 -4.34
CA ASP A 93 -28.82 -1.12 -4.90
C ASP A 93 -27.45 -0.45 -4.71
N ILE A 94 -26.81 -0.66 -3.55
CA ILE A 94 -25.50 -0.09 -3.21
C ILE A 94 -24.58 -1.21 -2.75
N SER A 95 -23.45 -1.35 -3.42
CA SER A 95 -22.37 -2.28 -3.05
C SER A 95 -21.10 -1.55 -2.65
N ILE A 96 -20.31 -2.18 -1.79
CA ILE A 96 -19.02 -1.64 -1.33
C ILE A 96 -17.91 -2.69 -1.43
N VAL A 97 -16.74 -2.26 -1.89
CA VAL A 97 -15.47 -2.98 -1.78
C VAL A 97 -14.60 -2.28 -0.75
N PHE A 98 -14.15 -3.04 0.25
CA PHE A 98 -13.32 -2.54 1.34
C PHE A 98 -11.84 -2.57 0.99
N GLN A 99 -11.06 -1.81 1.75
CA GLN A 99 -9.63 -1.60 1.56
C GLN A 99 -8.80 -2.90 1.60
N GLU A 100 -9.17 -3.87 2.46
CA GLU A 100 -8.39 -5.10 2.67
C GLU A 100 -9.10 -6.36 2.16
N PRO A 101 -8.61 -6.99 1.06
CA PRO A 101 -9.19 -8.25 0.54
C PRO A 101 -9.08 -9.41 1.52
N MET A 102 -8.06 -9.42 2.38
CA MET A 102 -7.81 -10.53 3.31
C MET A 102 -8.83 -10.61 4.44
N THR A 103 -9.38 -9.45 4.84
CA THR A 103 -10.40 -9.36 5.90
C THR A 103 -11.82 -9.44 5.35
N SER A 104 -12.00 -9.13 4.05
CA SER A 104 -13.31 -9.10 3.38
C SER A 104 -13.78 -10.45 2.85
N LEU A 105 -12.84 -11.33 2.48
CA LEU A 105 -13.16 -12.69 2.02
C LEU A 105 -13.06 -13.68 3.18
N ASN A 106 -14.07 -14.55 3.33
CA ASN A 106 -14.04 -15.62 4.33
C ASN A 106 -13.03 -16.70 3.91
N PRO A 107 -11.93 -16.91 4.67
CA PRO A 107 -10.87 -17.85 4.29
C PRO A 107 -11.31 -19.33 4.30
N LEU A 108 -12.44 -19.64 4.96
CA LEU A 108 -12.99 -21.00 5.10
C LEU A 108 -14.03 -21.34 4.04
N HIS A 109 -14.43 -20.37 3.21
CA HIS A 109 -15.42 -20.58 2.14
C HIS A 109 -14.77 -20.51 0.77
N THR A 110 -15.25 -21.35 -0.14
CA THR A 110 -14.87 -21.28 -1.56
C THR A 110 -15.45 -20.02 -2.21
N ILE A 111 -14.88 -19.61 -3.34
CA ILE A 111 -15.34 -18.45 -4.10
C ILE A 111 -16.79 -18.62 -4.53
N GLU A 112 -17.16 -19.81 -5.06
CA GLU A 112 -18.55 -20.14 -5.44
C GLU A 112 -19.52 -19.93 -4.28
N LYS A 113 -19.15 -20.38 -3.06
CA LYS A 113 -20.03 -20.25 -1.90
C LYS A 113 -20.25 -18.78 -1.51
N GLN A 114 -19.22 -17.96 -1.56
CA GLN A 114 -19.28 -16.54 -1.15
C GLN A 114 -20.12 -15.71 -2.13
N ILE A 115 -19.92 -15.89 -3.45
CA ILE A 115 -20.73 -15.21 -4.47
C ILE A 115 -22.16 -15.76 -4.48
N GLY A 116 -22.31 -17.09 -4.38
CA GLY A 116 -23.61 -17.75 -4.35
C GLY A 116 -24.50 -17.33 -3.17
N GLU A 117 -23.93 -17.01 -2.01
CA GLU A 117 -24.65 -16.48 -0.86
C GLU A 117 -25.30 -15.13 -1.17
N ILE A 118 -24.59 -14.23 -1.84
CA ILE A 118 -25.12 -12.92 -2.26
C ILE A 118 -26.27 -13.11 -3.26
N LEU A 119 -26.09 -13.98 -4.26
CA LEU A 119 -27.11 -14.28 -5.25
C LEU A 119 -28.37 -14.93 -4.64
N LEU A 120 -28.20 -15.80 -3.64
CA LEU A 120 -29.30 -16.38 -2.90
C LEU A 120 -30.09 -15.32 -2.11
N LEU A 121 -29.39 -14.48 -1.37
CA LEU A 121 -30.01 -13.49 -0.47
C LEU A 121 -30.78 -12.41 -1.23
N HIS A 122 -30.29 -11.94 -2.36
CA HIS A 122 -30.85 -10.78 -3.08
C HIS A 122 -31.65 -11.16 -4.32
N ARG A 123 -31.27 -12.24 -5.03
CA ARG A 123 -31.91 -12.67 -6.28
C ARG A 123 -32.66 -13.99 -6.14
N GLY A 124 -32.57 -14.69 -4.98
CA GLY A 124 -33.18 -16.00 -4.77
C GLY A 124 -32.56 -17.10 -5.65
N LEU A 125 -31.41 -16.88 -6.28
CA LEU A 125 -30.77 -17.85 -7.17
C LEU A 125 -30.10 -18.97 -6.37
N THR A 126 -30.30 -20.19 -6.80
CA THR A 126 -29.72 -21.41 -6.19
C THR A 126 -29.24 -22.40 -7.26
N GLY A 127 -28.43 -23.37 -6.85
CA GLY A 127 -28.00 -24.48 -7.70
C GLY A 127 -27.31 -24.06 -8.99
N ALA A 128 -27.78 -24.57 -10.13
CA ALA A 128 -27.16 -24.31 -11.43
C ALA A 128 -27.22 -22.84 -11.85
N ALA A 129 -28.32 -22.13 -11.59
CA ALA A 129 -28.49 -20.73 -11.96
C ALA A 129 -27.51 -19.82 -11.17
N ALA A 130 -27.35 -20.05 -9.85
CA ALA A 130 -26.36 -19.31 -9.05
C ALA A 130 -24.92 -19.59 -9.53
N ARG A 131 -24.64 -20.84 -9.90
CA ARG A 131 -23.32 -21.23 -10.41
C ARG A 131 -23.01 -20.55 -11.76
N GLU A 132 -23.97 -20.55 -12.68
CA GLU A 132 -23.83 -19.92 -13.99
C GLU A 132 -23.58 -18.42 -13.85
N ARG A 133 -24.37 -17.72 -13.02
CA ARG A 133 -24.15 -16.29 -12.72
C ARG A 133 -22.81 -16.05 -12.04
N THR A 134 -22.37 -16.94 -11.15
CA THR A 134 -21.04 -16.85 -10.52
C THR A 134 -19.92 -16.91 -11.55
N ILE A 135 -20.01 -17.83 -12.52
CA ILE A 135 -19.03 -17.94 -13.61
C ILE A 135 -19.04 -16.67 -14.47
N GLU A 136 -20.21 -16.15 -14.78
CA GLU A 136 -20.38 -14.93 -15.56
C GLU A 136 -19.69 -13.72 -14.89
N VAL A 137 -19.99 -13.45 -13.60
CA VAL A 137 -19.38 -12.30 -12.91
C VAL A 137 -17.88 -12.47 -12.71
N LEU A 138 -17.37 -13.68 -12.47
CA LEU A 138 -15.94 -13.96 -12.43
C LEU A 138 -15.27 -13.72 -13.79
N SER A 139 -15.93 -14.07 -14.88
CA SER A 139 -15.48 -13.78 -16.24
C SER A 139 -15.46 -12.27 -16.52
N GLN A 140 -16.50 -11.54 -16.12
CA GLN A 140 -16.62 -10.09 -16.29
C GLN A 140 -15.47 -9.33 -15.60
N VAL A 141 -14.98 -9.81 -14.45
CA VAL A 141 -13.83 -9.22 -13.75
C VAL A 141 -12.47 -9.77 -14.22
N GLY A 142 -12.46 -10.62 -15.26
CA GLY A 142 -11.24 -11.14 -15.87
C GLY A 142 -10.49 -12.16 -14.99
N ILE A 143 -11.21 -13.03 -14.26
CA ILE A 143 -10.61 -14.19 -13.61
C ILE A 143 -10.37 -15.26 -14.69
N PRO A 144 -9.12 -15.75 -14.88
CA PRO A 144 -8.84 -16.80 -15.84
C PRO A 144 -9.44 -18.13 -15.39
N ASP A 145 -10.01 -18.90 -16.34
CA ASP A 145 -10.63 -20.21 -16.11
C ASP A 145 -11.63 -20.20 -14.93
N PRO A 146 -12.67 -19.34 -14.95
CA PRO A 146 -13.54 -19.11 -13.80
C PRO A 146 -14.20 -20.40 -13.29
N GLN A 147 -14.50 -21.37 -14.17
CA GLN A 147 -15.08 -22.66 -13.79
C GLN A 147 -14.17 -23.46 -12.84
N THR A 148 -12.86 -23.44 -13.06
CA THR A 148 -11.89 -24.14 -12.20
C THR A 148 -11.68 -23.42 -10.88
N ARG A 149 -11.86 -22.09 -10.86
CA ARG A 149 -11.68 -21.23 -9.68
C ARG A 149 -12.84 -21.25 -8.70
N LEU A 150 -14.01 -21.74 -9.08
CA LEU A 150 -15.19 -21.82 -8.20
C LEU A 150 -14.88 -22.50 -6.87
N LYS A 151 -14.12 -23.60 -6.89
CA LYS A 151 -13.75 -24.39 -5.70
C LYS A 151 -12.50 -23.87 -4.98
N SER A 152 -11.86 -22.83 -5.50
CA SER A 152 -10.68 -22.24 -4.85
C SER A 152 -11.08 -21.49 -3.59
N TYR A 153 -10.16 -21.48 -2.62
CA TYR A 153 -10.24 -20.66 -1.41
C TYR A 153 -9.43 -19.35 -1.60
N PRO A 154 -9.75 -18.29 -0.85
CA PRO A 154 -9.06 -17.01 -0.98
C PRO A 154 -7.53 -17.09 -0.90
N HIS A 155 -6.99 -17.93 -0.03
CA HIS A 155 -5.53 -18.11 0.14
C HIS A 155 -4.84 -18.75 -1.07
N GLN A 156 -5.59 -19.36 -1.99
CA GLN A 156 -5.06 -19.97 -3.22
C GLN A 156 -4.99 -18.98 -4.41
N LEU A 157 -5.47 -17.74 -4.20
CA LEU A 157 -5.51 -16.68 -5.20
C LEU A 157 -4.41 -15.65 -4.93
N SER A 158 -3.91 -15.02 -6.01
CA SER A 158 -3.02 -13.85 -5.90
C SER A 158 -3.76 -12.64 -5.29
N GLY A 159 -3.03 -11.59 -4.85
CA GLY A 159 -3.63 -10.37 -4.34
C GLY A 159 -4.61 -9.73 -5.33
N GLY A 160 -4.19 -9.58 -6.59
CA GLY A 160 -5.04 -9.05 -7.66
C GLY A 160 -6.26 -9.92 -7.97
N GLN A 161 -6.10 -11.26 -7.97
CA GLN A 161 -7.24 -12.17 -8.15
C GLN A 161 -8.25 -12.07 -6.99
N ARG A 162 -7.78 -11.96 -5.75
CA ARG A 162 -8.66 -11.72 -4.59
C ARG A 162 -9.43 -10.41 -4.73
N GLN A 163 -8.76 -9.34 -5.17
CA GLN A 163 -9.40 -8.05 -5.43
C GLN A 163 -10.49 -8.16 -6.52
N ARG A 164 -10.19 -8.85 -7.63
CA ARG A 164 -11.16 -9.12 -8.70
C ARG A 164 -12.36 -9.93 -8.19
N VAL A 165 -12.15 -10.91 -7.31
CA VAL A 165 -13.24 -11.68 -6.69
C VAL A 165 -14.11 -10.79 -5.79
N MET A 166 -13.53 -9.88 -5.00
CA MET A 166 -14.31 -8.92 -4.21
C MET A 166 -15.14 -7.99 -5.09
N ILE A 167 -14.56 -7.51 -6.19
CA ILE A 167 -15.30 -6.71 -7.19
C ILE A 167 -16.43 -7.56 -7.79
N ALA A 168 -16.19 -8.83 -8.15
CA ALA A 168 -17.23 -9.74 -8.65
C ALA A 168 -18.37 -9.93 -7.64
N MET A 169 -18.04 -10.11 -6.35
CA MET A 169 -19.05 -10.20 -5.28
C MET A 169 -19.91 -8.93 -5.21
N ALA A 170 -19.28 -7.76 -5.24
CA ALA A 170 -19.98 -6.49 -5.17
C ALA A 170 -20.83 -6.19 -6.41
N LEU A 171 -20.47 -6.75 -7.57
CA LEU A 171 -21.19 -6.58 -8.84
C LEU A 171 -22.22 -7.67 -9.13
N ALA A 172 -22.32 -8.70 -8.30
CA ALA A 172 -23.17 -9.86 -8.55
C ALA A 172 -24.64 -9.50 -8.82
N ASN A 173 -25.11 -8.42 -8.18
CA ASN A 173 -26.48 -7.90 -8.31
C ASN A 173 -26.62 -6.65 -9.18
N GLU A 174 -25.55 -6.19 -9.85
CA GLU A 174 -25.55 -5.01 -10.73
C GLU A 174 -26.06 -3.74 -10.00
N PRO A 175 -25.31 -3.22 -9.01
CA PRO A 175 -25.76 -2.10 -8.18
C PRO A 175 -25.82 -0.79 -8.97
N ASP A 176 -26.72 0.13 -8.58
CA ASP A 176 -26.77 1.49 -9.14
C ASP A 176 -25.60 2.37 -8.64
N LEU A 177 -25.15 2.11 -7.39
CA LEU A 177 -23.99 2.79 -6.79
C LEU A 177 -22.97 1.76 -6.30
N PHE A 178 -21.75 1.87 -6.79
CA PHE A 178 -20.60 1.10 -6.34
C PHE A 178 -19.66 1.99 -5.52
N ILE A 179 -19.39 1.61 -4.29
CA ILE A 179 -18.44 2.30 -3.41
C ILE A 179 -17.14 1.51 -3.41
N ALA A 180 -16.06 2.15 -3.82
CA ALA A 180 -14.72 1.57 -3.82
C ALA A 180 -13.85 2.29 -2.77
N ASP A 181 -13.66 1.69 -1.61
CA ASP A 181 -12.84 2.24 -0.53
C ASP A 181 -11.41 1.73 -0.66
N GLU A 182 -10.54 2.54 -1.23
CA GLU A 182 -9.13 2.25 -1.54
C GLU A 182 -8.92 0.90 -2.23
N PRO A 183 -9.59 0.62 -3.36
CA PRO A 183 -9.64 -0.72 -3.96
C PRO A 183 -8.32 -1.20 -4.55
N THR A 184 -7.29 -0.37 -4.58
CA THR A 184 -5.97 -0.67 -5.16
C THR A 184 -4.84 -0.61 -4.15
N THR A 185 -5.13 -0.31 -2.88
CA THR A 185 -4.13 -0.29 -1.81
C THR A 185 -3.52 -1.68 -1.63
N ALA A 186 -2.21 -1.74 -1.42
CA ALA A 186 -1.41 -2.97 -1.34
C ALA A 186 -1.33 -3.84 -2.62
N LEU A 187 -1.74 -3.31 -3.77
CA LEU A 187 -1.50 -3.92 -5.08
C LEU A 187 -0.27 -3.28 -5.74
N ASP A 188 0.44 -4.07 -6.54
CA ASP A 188 1.49 -3.52 -7.39
C ASP A 188 0.89 -2.66 -8.52
N VAL A 189 1.71 -1.77 -9.09
CA VAL A 189 1.27 -0.75 -10.05
C VAL A 189 0.65 -1.34 -11.31
N THR A 190 1.05 -2.55 -11.72
CA THR A 190 0.51 -3.20 -12.92
C THR A 190 -0.89 -3.75 -12.68
N VAL A 191 -1.11 -4.40 -11.53
CA VAL A 191 -2.44 -4.86 -11.09
C VAL A 191 -3.35 -3.68 -10.80
N GLN A 192 -2.84 -2.61 -10.17
CA GLN A 192 -3.57 -1.36 -9.94
C GLN A 192 -4.12 -0.79 -11.26
N ALA A 193 -3.28 -0.64 -12.29
CA ALA A 193 -3.72 -0.15 -13.61
C ALA A 193 -4.82 -1.04 -14.21
N GLN A 194 -4.69 -2.36 -14.10
CA GLN A 194 -5.69 -3.31 -14.57
C GLN A 194 -7.04 -3.18 -13.82
N ILE A 195 -7.01 -3.01 -12.49
CA ILE A 195 -8.25 -2.83 -11.68
C ILE A 195 -8.94 -1.50 -12.04
N ILE A 196 -8.19 -0.42 -12.24
CA ILE A 196 -8.75 0.87 -12.64
C ILE A 196 -9.40 0.78 -14.04
N ALA A 197 -8.74 0.15 -14.99
CA ALA A 197 -9.30 -0.08 -16.33
C ALA A 197 -10.57 -0.95 -16.27
N LEU A 198 -10.55 -2.02 -15.47
CA LEU A 198 -11.70 -2.91 -15.23
C LEU A 198 -12.89 -2.13 -14.65
N LEU A 199 -12.70 -1.34 -13.59
CA LEU A 199 -13.78 -0.55 -12.97
C LEU A 199 -14.39 0.45 -13.95
N LYS A 200 -13.56 1.09 -14.79
CA LYS A 200 -14.02 2.03 -15.81
C LYS A 200 -14.84 1.33 -16.89
N ASP A 201 -14.41 0.16 -17.36
CA ASP A 201 -15.15 -0.64 -18.33
C ASP A 201 -16.49 -1.14 -17.77
N LEU A 202 -16.48 -1.67 -16.53
CA LEU A 202 -17.69 -2.11 -15.84
C LEU A 202 -18.67 -0.97 -15.59
N GLN A 203 -18.20 0.22 -15.20
CA GLN A 203 -19.03 1.42 -15.05
C GLN A 203 -19.75 1.76 -16.35
N ALA A 204 -19.03 1.75 -17.47
CA ALA A 204 -19.61 2.07 -18.77
C ALA A 204 -20.64 1.03 -19.22
N ARG A 205 -20.37 -0.26 -19.00
CA ARG A 205 -21.26 -1.37 -19.41
C ARG A 205 -22.51 -1.49 -18.55
N LEU A 206 -22.37 -1.31 -17.23
CA LEU A 206 -23.45 -1.49 -16.26
C LEU A 206 -24.18 -0.16 -15.96
N HIS A 207 -23.72 0.97 -16.52
CA HIS A 207 -24.26 2.30 -16.25
C HIS A 207 -24.34 2.67 -14.75
N MET A 208 -23.47 2.06 -13.93
CA MET A 208 -23.43 2.30 -12.49
C MET A 208 -22.71 3.62 -12.14
N SER A 209 -23.08 4.21 -11.02
CA SER A 209 -22.36 5.35 -10.45
C SER A 209 -21.27 4.84 -9.51
N LEU A 210 -20.18 5.62 -9.36
CA LEU A 210 -19.02 5.20 -8.58
C LEU A 210 -18.64 6.28 -7.54
N LEU A 211 -18.61 5.92 -6.27
CA LEU A 211 -17.92 6.67 -5.23
C LEU A 211 -16.53 6.04 -5.02
N PHE A 212 -15.50 6.74 -5.46
CA PHE A 212 -14.14 6.22 -5.45
C PHE A 212 -13.30 6.91 -4.37
N ILE A 213 -12.88 6.18 -3.36
CA ILE A 213 -12.06 6.69 -2.26
C ILE A 213 -10.62 6.27 -2.51
N THR A 214 -9.72 7.25 -2.50
CA THR A 214 -8.27 7.01 -2.67
C THR A 214 -7.46 8.19 -2.15
N HIS A 215 -6.19 7.94 -1.89
CA HIS A 215 -5.18 8.97 -1.65
C HIS A 215 -4.31 9.24 -2.90
N ASP A 216 -4.43 8.42 -3.98
CA ASP A 216 -3.65 8.58 -5.23
C ASP A 216 -4.39 9.50 -6.22
N LEU A 217 -3.84 10.73 -6.40
CA LEU A 217 -4.38 11.73 -7.31
C LEU A 217 -4.20 11.36 -8.80
N GLY A 218 -3.22 10.50 -9.12
CA GLY A 218 -3.04 9.96 -10.47
C GLY A 218 -4.22 9.10 -10.89
N ILE A 219 -4.73 8.26 -9.98
CA ILE A 219 -5.95 7.47 -10.19
C ILE A 219 -7.15 8.38 -10.38
N VAL A 220 -7.31 9.40 -9.52
CA VAL A 220 -8.44 10.35 -9.62
C VAL A 220 -8.49 11.01 -10.99
N ARG A 221 -7.37 11.47 -11.52
CA ARG A 221 -7.28 12.05 -12.88
C ARG A 221 -7.75 11.09 -13.97
N LYS A 222 -7.57 9.79 -13.78
CA LYS A 222 -7.88 8.76 -14.78
C LYS A 222 -9.35 8.31 -14.73
N ILE A 223 -9.98 8.26 -13.55
CA ILE A 223 -11.30 7.63 -13.38
C ILE A 223 -12.43 8.63 -13.05
N ALA A 224 -12.15 9.73 -12.34
CA ALA A 224 -13.20 10.58 -11.78
C ALA A 224 -13.51 11.80 -12.65
N GLN A 225 -14.79 12.18 -12.70
CA GLN A 225 -15.25 13.44 -13.27
C GLN A 225 -15.17 14.58 -12.26
N ARG A 226 -15.55 14.30 -11.00
CA ARG A 226 -15.52 15.28 -9.91
C ARG A 226 -14.73 14.74 -8.73
N VAL A 227 -14.22 15.64 -7.91
CA VAL A 227 -13.45 15.34 -6.70
C VAL A 227 -13.98 16.16 -5.52
N CYS A 228 -14.01 15.54 -4.35
CA CYS A 228 -14.12 16.18 -3.05
C CYS A 228 -12.84 15.93 -2.27
N VAL A 229 -12.16 17.00 -1.88
CA VAL A 229 -10.94 16.94 -1.06
C VAL A 229 -11.32 17.09 0.40
N MET A 230 -11.01 16.06 1.20
CA MET A 230 -11.31 16.04 2.64
C MET A 230 -10.07 16.29 3.48
N LYS A 231 -10.23 17.09 4.51
CA LYS A 231 -9.23 17.32 5.57
C LYS A 231 -9.92 17.48 6.92
N ASP A 232 -9.43 16.80 7.95
CA ASP A 232 -9.89 16.93 9.33
C ASP A 232 -11.43 16.86 9.46
N GLY A 233 -12.06 15.92 8.74
CA GLY A 233 -13.51 15.70 8.75
C GLY A 233 -14.34 16.64 7.89
N ASN A 234 -13.72 17.58 7.15
CA ASN A 234 -14.40 18.57 6.33
C ASN A 234 -14.09 18.38 4.84
N ILE A 235 -15.03 18.74 3.95
CA ILE A 235 -14.72 18.95 2.53
C ILE A 235 -14.17 20.37 2.41
N VAL A 236 -12.87 20.47 2.06
CA VAL A 236 -12.18 21.77 1.95
C VAL A 236 -12.21 22.33 0.53
N GLU A 237 -12.39 21.47 -0.46
CA GLU A 237 -12.52 21.86 -1.87
C GLU A 237 -13.27 20.77 -2.64
N GLN A 238 -14.12 21.14 -3.60
CA GLN A 238 -14.82 20.21 -4.48
C GLN A 238 -15.12 20.83 -5.84
N GLY A 239 -15.12 20.01 -6.88
CA GLY A 239 -15.40 20.47 -8.24
C GLY A 239 -15.02 19.44 -9.31
N LEU A 240 -15.00 19.90 -10.56
CA LEU A 240 -14.48 19.06 -11.66
C LEU A 240 -12.99 18.79 -11.45
N VAL A 241 -12.56 17.54 -11.64
CA VAL A 241 -11.15 17.13 -11.47
C VAL A 241 -10.21 18.02 -12.28
N ALA A 242 -10.56 18.33 -13.53
CA ALA A 242 -9.74 19.19 -14.39
C ALA A 242 -9.57 20.61 -13.82
N GLN A 243 -10.59 21.17 -13.17
CA GLN A 243 -10.54 22.52 -12.58
C GLN A 243 -9.75 22.52 -11.27
N VAL A 244 -10.14 21.66 -10.31
CA VAL A 244 -9.50 21.58 -8.99
C VAL A 244 -8.01 21.27 -9.10
N PHE A 245 -7.60 20.41 -10.06
CA PHE A 245 -6.20 20.04 -10.22
C PHE A 245 -5.37 21.04 -11.04
N ALA A 246 -6.01 21.84 -11.90
CA ALA A 246 -5.30 22.87 -12.66
C ALA A 246 -5.15 24.18 -11.85
N ALA A 247 -6.15 24.53 -11.03
CA ALA A 247 -6.18 25.75 -10.26
C ALA A 247 -6.75 25.51 -8.85
N PRO A 248 -6.02 24.79 -7.97
CA PRO A 248 -6.48 24.51 -6.62
C PRO A 248 -6.58 25.80 -5.79
N GLU A 249 -7.73 26.01 -5.16
CA GLU A 249 -8.00 27.21 -4.36
C GLU A 249 -7.56 27.04 -2.90
N HIS A 250 -7.79 25.86 -2.32
CA HIS A 250 -7.48 25.62 -0.92
C HIS A 250 -5.98 25.31 -0.71
N PRO A 251 -5.32 25.87 0.33
CA PRO A 251 -3.91 25.62 0.59
C PRO A 251 -3.55 24.13 0.76
N TYR A 252 -4.43 23.35 1.37
CA TYR A 252 -4.24 21.91 1.53
C TYR A 252 -4.26 21.16 0.20
N THR A 253 -5.19 21.50 -0.72
CA THR A 253 -5.23 20.90 -2.06
C THR A 253 -3.96 21.21 -2.85
N ARG A 254 -3.45 22.44 -2.73
CA ARG A 254 -2.15 22.84 -3.31
C ARG A 254 -1.01 22.01 -2.75
N ALA A 255 -0.97 21.84 -1.42
CA ALA A 255 0.06 21.03 -0.76
C ALA A 255 -0.03 19.56 -1.20
N LEU A 256 -1.25 19.00 -1.28
CA LEU A 256 -1.49 17.62 -1.70
C LEU A 256 -1.03 17.38 -3.15
N LEU A 257 -1.34 18.29 -4.07
CA LEU A 257 -0.90 18.21 -5.47
C LEU A 257 0.61 18.45 -5.64
N ALA A 258 1.22 19.26 -4.77
CA ALA A 258 2.66 19.52 -4.78
C ALA A 258 3.48 18.41 -4.11
N ALA A 259 2.84 17.51 -3.36
CA ALA A 259 3.50 16.45 -2.61
C ALA A 259 3.99 15.28 -3.48
N GLU A 260 3.70 15.27 -4.79
CA GLU A 260 4.25 14.26 -5.68
C GLU A 260 5.80 14.32 -5.65
N PRO A 261 6.49 13.21 -5.29
CA PRO A 261 7.93 13.21 -5.14
C PRO A 261 8.63 13.61 -6.44
N LYS A 262 9.45 14.66 -6.40
CA LYS A 262 10.23 15.10 -7.57
C LYS A 262 11.56 14.35 -7.62
N PRO A 263 12.00 13.94 -8.83
CA PRO A 263 13.32 13.34 -9.02
C PRO A 263 14.43 14.30 -8.60
N ASP A 264 15.18 13.93 -7.57
CA ASP A 264 16.38 14.63 -7.09
C ASP A 264 17.31 13.62 -6.41
N PRO A 265 17.74 12.54 -7.12
CA PRO A 265 18.64 11.55 -6.56
C PRO A 265 20.03 12.13 -6.32
N ALA A 266 20.74 11.58 -5.32
CA ALA A 266 22.16 11.88 -5.16
C ALA A 266 22.91 11.47 -6.44
N PRO A 267 23.82 12.33 -6.95
CA PRO A 267 24.54 12.03 -8.17
C PRO A 267 25.37 10.75 -8.02
N PRO A 268 25.44 9.89 -9.06
CA PRO A 268 26.29 8.72 -9.04
C PRO A 268 27.74 9.09 -8.76
N GLN A 269 28.41 8.32 -7.89
CA GLN A 269 29.84 8.48 -7.58
C GLN A 269 30.60 7.24 -8.08
N PRO A 270 31.03 7.20 -9.36
CA PRO A 270 31.64 6.00 -9.95
C PRO A 270 32.90 5.52 -9.24
N ASP A 271 33.65 6.44 -8.63
CA ASP A 271 34.89 6.16 -7.93
C ASP A 271 34.72 5.87 -6.42
N ALA A 272 33.48 5.95 -5.91
CA ALA A 272 33.21 5.66 -4.51
C ALA A 272 33.48 4.18 -4.18
N PRO A 273 33.98 3.88 -2.96
CA PRO A 273 34.26 2.51 -2.54
C PRO A 273 33.04 1.60 -2.63
N MET A 274 33.28 0.32 -2.94
CA MET A 274 32.23 -0.69 -2.96
C MET A 274 31.69 -0.94 -1.55
N MET A 275 30.37 -0.77 -1.36
CA MET A 275 29.68 -1.03 -0.11
C MET A 275 29.14 -2.45 -0.04
N ILE A 276 28.38 -2.85 -1.06
CA ILE A 276 27.82 -4.21 -1.20
C ILE A 276 28.19 -4.76 -2.58
N GLU A 277 28.64 -6.01 -2.59
CA GLU A 277 28.83 -6.80 -3.81
C GLU A 277 28.24 -8.18 -3.59
N THR A 278 27.44 -8.66 -4.55
CA THR A 278 26.97 -10.05 -4.60
C THR A 278 27.29 -10.65 -5.96
N LYS A 279 27.53 -11.97 -5.96
CA LYS A 279 27.84 -12.71 -7.17
C LYS A 279 27.05 -14.01 -7.22
N ASP A 280 26.26 -14.21 -8.26
CA ASP A 280 25.42 -15.41 -8.44
C ASP A 280 24.60 -15.75 -7.18
N LEU A 281 24.02 -14.72 -6.52
CA LEU A 281 23.26 -14.86 -5.28
C LEU A 281 21.98 -15.64 -5.53
N LYS A 282 21.77 -16.75 -4.80
CA LYS A 282 20.58 -17.59 -4.90
C LYS A 282 19.88 -17.74 -3.56
N VAL A 283 18.54 -17.61 -3.59
CA VAL A 283 17.65 -17.92 -2.46
C VAL A 283 16.52 -18.76 -2.98
N TRP A 284 16.54 -20.06 -2.67
CA TRP A 284 15.56 -21.03 -3.11
C TRP A 284 14.84 -21.62 -1.90
N PHE A 285 13.53 -21.44 -1.85
CA PHE A 285 12.69 -22.01 -0.80
C PHE A 285 12.15 -23.37 -1.24
N PRO A 286 12.37 -24.47 -0.47
CA PRO A 286 11.91 -25.79 -0.84
C PRO A 286 10.38 -25.90 -0.77
N ILE A 287 9.78 -26.47 -1.81
CA ILE A 287 8.37 -26.89 -1.81
C ILE A 287 8.35 -28.34 -1.32
N THR A 288 7.70 -28.57 -0.18
CA THR A 288 7.59 -29.91 0.40
C THR A 288 6.19 -30.47 0.23
N SER A 289 6.08 -31.78 -0.06
CA SER A 289 4.81 -32.49 -0.21
C SER A 289 4.81 -33.81 0.57
N GLY A 290 3.59 -34.24 0.97
CA GLY A 290 3.34 -35.48 1.68
C GLY A 290 3.71 -35.46 3.16
N LEU A 291 3.37 -36.55 3.88
CA LEU A 291 3.59 -36.70 5.33
C LEU A 291 5.08 -36.63 5.73
N LEU A 292 5.97 -37.10 4.85
CA LEU A 292 7.43 -37.11 5.06
C LEU A 292 8.10 -35.80 4.59
N ARG A 293 7.35 -34.76 4.23
CA ARG A 293 7.86 -33.45 3.77
C ARG A 293 8.96 -33.57 2.70
N LYS A 294 8.79 -34.47 1.72
CA LYS A 294 9.75 -34.63 0.63
C LYS A 294 9.78 -33.35 -0.23
N VAL A 295 10.97 -32.86 -0.54
CA VAL A 295 11.15 -31.72 -1.43
C VAL A 295 10.76 -32.13 -2.86
N VAL A 296 9.76 -31.47 -3.42
CA VAL A 296 9.23 -31.73 -4.77
C VAL A 296 9.55 -30.60 -5.76
N GLY A 297 10.13 -29.51 -5.28
CA GLY A 297 10.52 -28.37 -6.09
C GLY A 297 11.04 -27.22 -5.24
N HIS A 298 11.34 -26.09 -5.87
CA HIS A 298 11.79 -24.88 -5.19
C HIS A 298 11.10 -23.63 -5.75
N VAL A 299 10.75 -22.70 -4.86
CA VAL A 299 10.44 -21.32 -5.25
C VAL A 299 11.76 -20.57 -5.30
N LYS A 300 12.17 -20.16 -6.50
CA LYS A 300 13.40 -19.42 -6.76
C LYS A 300 13.18 -17.93 -6.55
N ALA A 301 13.22 -17.48 -5.31
CA ALA A 301 12.95 -16.09 -4.96
C ALA A 301 14.08 -15.14 -5.40
N CYS A 302 15.33 -15.61 -5.41
CA CYS A 302 16.48 -14.98 -6.07
C CYS A 302 17.23 -16.09 -6.82
N ASP A 303 17.54 -15.88 -8.09
CA ASP A 303 18.18 -16.87 -8.96
C ASP A 303 19.32 -16.24 -9.77
N GLY A 304 20.54 -16.26 -9.21
CA GLY A 304 21.74 -15.78 -9.89
C GLY A 304 21.92 -14.25 -9.89
N LEU A 305 21.58 -13.56 -8.79
CA LEU A 305 21.67 -12.10 -8.72
C LEU A 305 23.11 -11.63 -8.44
N SER A 306 23.63 -10.77 -9.35
CA SER A 306 24.91 -10.08 -9.18
C SER A 306 24.65 -8.58 -9.09
N ILE A 307 24.99 -7.98 -7.95
CA ILE A 307 24.63 -6.60 -7.61
C ILE A 307 25.83 -5.90 -6.99
N GLU A 308 26.00 -4.64 -7.35
CA GLU A 308 26.99 -3.75 -6.80
C GLU A 308 26.30 -2.50 -6.26
N VAL A 309 26.63 -2.08 -5.04
CA VAL A 309 26.19 -0.82 -4.43
C VAL A 309 27.41 -0.08 -3.92
N ARG A 310 27.58 1.18 -4.32
CA ARG A 310 28.67 2.02 -3.91
C ARG A 310 28.32 2.87 -2.70
N LYS A 311 29.32 3.33 -1.97
CA LYS A 311 29.14 4.21 -0.81
C LYS A 311 28.43 5.50 -1.20
N GLY A 312 27.45 5.94 -0.38
CA GLY A 312 26.65 7.13 -0.61
C GLY A 312 25.57 6.99 -1.71
N GLU A 313 25.49 5.83 -2.37
CA GLU A 313 24.54 5.54 -3.43
C GLU A 313 23.17 5.12 -2.87
N THR A 314 22.10 5.41 -3.62
CA THR A 314 20.79 4.74 -3.45
C THR A 314 20.55 3.84 -4.64
N LEU A 315 20.60 2.52 -4.44
CA LEU A 315 20.17 1.54 -5.42
C LEU A 315 18.67 1.26 -5.22
N GLY A 316 17.84 1.69 -6.17
CA GLY A 316 16.42 1.36 -6.23
C GLY A 316 16.20 -0.06 -6.71
N VAL A 317 15.34 -0.83 -6.05
CA VAL A 317 14.93 -2.18 -6.47
C VAL A 317 13.43 -2.19 -6.68
N VAL A 318 13.00 -2.42 -7.92
CA VAL A 318 11.61 -2.37 -8.36
C VAL A 318 11.17 -3.66 -9.06
N GLY A 319 9.87 -3.86 -9.17
CA GLY A 319 9.26 -5.03 -9.81
C GLY A 319 7.93 -5.38 -9.14
N GLU A 320 7.20 -6.31 -9.72
CA GLU A 320 5.91 -6.79 -9.20
C GLU A 320 6.03 -7.44 -7.83
N SER A 321 4.89 -7.58 -7.12
CA SER A 321 4.83 -8.35 -5.88
C SER A 321 5.28 -9.79 -6.13
N GLY A 322 6.09 -10.35 -5.22
CA GLY A 322 6.67 -11.70 -5.39
C GLY A 322 7.86 -11.78 -6.35
N SER A 323 8.37 -10.68 -6.92
CA SER A 323 9.57 -10.72 -7.79
C SER A 323 10.89 -10.99 -7.07
N GLY A 324 10.89 -11.05 -5.71
CA GLY A 324 12.07 -11.39 -4.90
C GLY A 324 12.77 -10.21 -4.22
N LYS A 325 12.30 -8.98 -4.33
CA LYS A 325 12.91 -7.74 -3.80
C LYS A 325 13.23 -7.80 -2.31
N SER A 326 12.23 -8.05 -1.47
CA SER A 326 12.42 -8.16 -0.01
C SER A 326 13.29 -9.35 0.38
N THR A 327 13.22 -10.45 -0.40
CA THR A 327 14.10 -11.61 -0.22
C THR A 327 15.56 -11.23 -0.47
N LEU A 328 15.83 -10.46 -1.52
CA LEU A 328 17.16 -9.93 -1.83
C LEU A 328 17.70 -9.09 -0.67
N GLY A 329 16.93 -8.12 -0.17
CA GLY A 329 17.36 -7.28 0.96
C GLY A 329 17.69 -8.09 2.21
N ARG A 330 16.84 -9.07 2.54
CA ARG A 330 17.06 -9.98 3.69
C ARG A 330 18.26 -10.91 3.49
N ALA A 331 18.53 -11.35 2.25
CA ALA A 331 19.69 -12.20 1.94
C ALA A 331 20.99 -11.41 2.08
N ILE A 332 21.07 -10.18 1.56
CA ILE A 332 22.23 -9.28 1.70
C ILE A 332 22.58 -9.07 3.17
N LEU A 333 21.58 -8.89 4.04
CA LEU A 333 21.76 -8.72 5.48
C LEU A 333 22.00 -10.05 6.23
N ARG A 334 22.05 -11.17 5.53
CA ARG A 334 22.21 -12.50 6.14
C ARG A 334 21.13 -12.79 7.19
N LEU A 335 19.90 -12.31 6.97
CA LEU A 335 18.73 -12.64 7.79
C LEU A 335 18.06 -13.93 7.35
N ILE A 336 18.32 -14.37 6.13
CA ILE A 336 17.89 -15.65 5.56
C ILE A 336 19.10 -16.34 4.92
N SER A 337 19.01 -17.66 4.76
CA SER A 337 20.06 -18.46 4.10
C SER A 337 20.08 -18.18 2.60
N SER A 338 21.28 -18.10 2.04
CA SER A 338 21.50 -17.87 0.61
C SER A 338 22.77 -18.59 0.15
N GLU A 339 22.88 -18.86 -1.14
CA GLU A 339 24.09 -19.33 -1.82
C GLU A 339 24.69 -18.18 -2.62
N GLY A 340 25.99 -18.25 -2.91
CA GLY A 340 26.77 -17.21 -3.58
C GLY A 340 27.41 -16.23 -2.60
N PRO A 341 28.57 -15.63 -2.96
CA PRO A 341 29.28 -14.68 -2.11
C PRO A 341 28.50 -13.37 -1.93
N ILE A 342 28.54 -12.85 -0.72
CA ILE A 342 28.05 -11.53 -0.33
C ILE A 342 29.21 -10.81 0.33
N ALA A 343 29.69 -9.71 -0.26
CA ALA A 343 30.73 -8.89 0.34
C ALA A 343 30.16 -7.55 0.82
N PHE A 344 30.54 -7.15 2.04
CA PHE A 344 30.27 -5.84 2.63
C PHE A 344 31.59 -5.15 2.92
N MET A 345 31.83 -4.00 2.29
CA MET A 345 33.08 -3.26 2.41
C MET A 345 34.33 -4.16 2.20
N GLY A 346 34.27 -5.04 1.19
CA GLY A 346 35.33 -6.00 0.86
C GLY A 346 35.39 -7.26 1.73
N HIS A 347 34.60 -7.38 2.79
CA HIS A 347 34.56 -8.56 3.66
C HIS A 347 33.48 -9.53 3.21
N ASN A 348 33.86 -10.77 2.92
CA ASN A 348 32.88 -11.81 2.59
C ASN A 348 32.08 -12.23 3.83
N LEU A 349 30.76 -12.09 3.75
CA LEU A 349 29.82 -12.42 4.83
C LEU A 349 29.31 -13.87 4.77
N GLN A 350 29.54 -14.57 3.65
CA GLN A 350 29.03 -15.93 3.47
C GLN A 350 29.75 -16.90 4.39
N GLY A 351 28.98 -17.76 5.07
CA GLY A 351 29.52 -18.73 6.02
C GLY A 351 29.81 -18.20 7.43
N LEU A 352 29.76 -16.88 7.66
CA LEU A 352 29.96 -16.31 8.99
C LEU A 352 28.88 -16.78 9.98
N ARG A 353 29.30 -17.12 11.19
CA ARG A 353 28.43 -17.49 12.31
C ARG A 353 27.85 -16.25 12.99
N PHE A 354 26.85 -16.42 13.83
CA PHE A 354 26.15 -15.33 14.51
C PHE A 354 27.10 -14.31 15.19
N LYS A 355 28.10 -14.79 15.94
CA LYS A 355 29.06 -13.91 16.65
C LYS A 355 29.96 -13.15 15.69
N GLU A 356 30.33 -13.77 14.58
CA GLU A 356 31.19 -13.17 13.54
C GLU A 356 30.40 -12.12 12.72
N MET A 357 29.09 -12.31 12.57
CA MET A 357 28.19 -11.34 11.91
C MET A 357 27.87 -10.12 12.77
N LEU A 358 27.98 -10.21 14.09
CA LEU A 358 27.54 -9.14 15.00
C LEU A 358 28.18 -7.78 14.73
N PRO A 359 29.50 -7.65 14.47
CA PRO A 359 30.12 -6.37 14.11
C PRO A 359 29.56 -5.77 12.83
N PHE A 360 29.24 -6.59 11.83
CA PHE A 360 28.67 -6.14 10.55
C PHE A 360 27.23 -5.69 10.72
N ARG A 361 26.42 -6.37 11.53
CA ARG A 361 25.01 -6.01 11.79
C ARG A 361 24.83 -4.61 12.38
N ARG A 362 25.83 -4.08 13.11
CA ARG A 362 25.83 -2.70 13.56
C ARG A 362 25.83 -1.74 12.36
N ASN A 363 26.63 -2.05 11.34
CA ASN A 363 26.86 -1.20 10.18
C ASN A 363 25.84 -1.42 9.05
N MET A 364 25.05 -2.51 9.13
CA MET A 364 24.04 -2.91 8.15
C MET A 364 22.69 -3.00 8.85
N GLN A 365 21.77 -2.11 8.56
CA GLN A 365 20.47 -2.03 9.21
C GLN A 365 19.34 -2.25 8.23
N ILE A 366 18.12 -2.49 8.74
CA ILE A 366 16.91 -2.64 7.94
C ILE A 366 15.76 -1.84 8.55
N VAL A 367 14.99 -1.20 7.68
CA VAL A 367 13.66 -0.69 7.97
C VAL A 367 12.66 -1.58 7.23
N PHE A 368 11.79 -2.26 7.97
CA PHE A 368 10.82 -3.21 7.42
C PHE A 368 9.58 -2.52 6.87
N GLN A 369 8.90 -3.19 5.96
CA GLN A 369 7.66 -2.78 5.29
C GLN A 369 6.52 -2.47 6.27
N ASP A 370 6.34 -3.31 7.30
CA ASP A 370 5.28 -3.16 8.29
C ASP A 370 5.82 -2.51 9.59
N PRO A 371 5.54 -1.22 9.82
CA PRO A 371 5.96 -0.56 11.06
C PRO A 371 5.21 -1.09 12.29
N TYR A 372 3.98 -1.61 12.13
CA TYR A 372 3.21 -2.19 13.24
C TYR A 372 3.84 -3.49 13.73
N GLY A 373 4.13 -4.42 12.81
CA GLY A 373 4.75 -5.71 13.14
C GLY A 373 6.23 -5.60 13.55
N SER A 374 6.92 -4.52 13.14
CA SER A 374 8.34 -4.34 13.41
C SER A 374 8.64 -3.65 14.74
N LEU A 375 7.68 -2.96 15.35
CA LEU A 375 7.81 -2.28 16.65
C LEU A 375 7.04 -3.04 17.72
N SER A 376 7.70 -3.42 18.82
CA SER A 376 7.04 -4.11 19.92
C SER A 376 5.97 -3.21 20.57
N PRO A 377 4.69 -3.59 20.59
CA PRO A 377 3.63 -2.76 21.18
C PRO A 377 3.71 -2.65 22.71
N ARG A 378 4.58 -3.47 23.35
CA ARG A 378 4.76 -3.54 24.80
C ARG A 378 5.99 -2.77 25.29
N MET A 379 6.75 -2.18 24.38
CA MET A 379 7.95 -1.41 24.70
C MET A 379 7.70 0.07 24.43
N SER A 380 8.32 0.94 25.25
CA SER A 380 8.35 2.37 24.95
C SER A 380 9.20 2.65 23.71
N VAL A 381 8.99 3.80 23.07
CA VAL A 381 9.79 4.23 21.92
C VAL A 381 11.28 4.29 22.30
N ALA A 382 11.61 4.78 23.51
CA ALA A 382 12.98 4.77 24.02
C ALA A 382 13.56 3.37 24.08
N ASP A 383 12.84 2.41 24.62
CA ASP A 383 13.34 1.02 24.75
C ASP A 383 13.54 0.37 23.40
N ILE A 384 12.64 0.59 22.45
CA ILE A 384 12.74 0.07 21.07
C ILE A 384 14.01 0.60 20.39
N ILE A 385 14.30 1.89 20.52
CA ILE A 385 15.49 2.51 19.92
C ILE A 385 16.77 2.08 20.66
N LYS A 386 16.72 1.98 22.01
CA LYS A 386 17.87 1.56 22.85
C LYS A 386 18.28 0.10 22.65
N GLU A 387 17.37 -0.78 22.18
CA GLU A 387 17.63 -2.22 22.11
C GLU A 387 18.90 -2.52 21.30
N GLY A 388 19.04 -1.90 20.12
CA GLY A 388 20.27 -2.03 19.32
C GLY A 388 21.53 -1.57 20.05
N LEU A 389 21.45 -0.46 20.79
CA LEU A 389 22.59 0.04 21.59
C LEU A 389 22.96 -0.93 22.72
N LYS A 390 21.99 -1.56 23.39
CA LYS A 390 22.25 -2.56 24.43
C LYS A 390 23.01 -3.78 23.87
N VAL A 391 22.65 -4.22 22.67
CA VAL A 391 23.29 -5.37 22.02
C VAL A 391 24.70 -5.06 21.51
N HIS A 392 24.87 -3.93 20.81
CA HIS A 392 26.13 -3.61 20.14
C HIS A 392 27.10 -2.80 21.02
N HIS A 393 26.61 -2.14 22.06
CA HIS A 393 27.39 -1.34 23.02
C HIS A 393 27.00 -1.69 24.46
N PRO A 394 27.24 -2.95 24.93
CA PRO A 394 26.78 -3.42 26.24
C PRO A 394 27.37 -2.62 27.41
N ARG A 395 28.57 -2.01 27.22
CA ARG A 395 29.25 -1.20 28.25
C ARG A 395 28.88 0.28 28.23
N MET A 396 28.03 0.73 27.30
CA MET A 396 27.60 2.13 27.23
C MET A 396 26.70 2.47 28.42
N ALA A 397 26.94 3.59 29.07
CA ALA A 397 26.11 4.09 30.17
C ALA A 397 24.71 4.45 29.68
N ASP A 398 23.70 4.32 30.55
CA ASP A 398 22.29 4.57 30.18
C ASP A 398 22.07 6.03 29.77
N ASP A 399 22.69 6.99 30.45
CA ASP A 399 22.61 8.40 30.07
C ASP A 399 23.14 8.68 28.64
N GLU A 400 24.17 7.95 28.22
CA GLU A 400 24.69 8.06 26.84
C GLU A 400 23.73 7.44 25.84
N ARG A 401 23.11 6.29 26.21
CA ARG A 401 22.06 5.67 25.39
C ARG A 401 20.87 6.62 25.23
N ASP A 402 20.45 7.29 26.31
CA ASP A 402 19.36 8.25 26.26
C ASP A 402 19.69 9.45 25.38
N ARG A 403 20.90 10.00 25.47
CA ARG A 403 21.35 11.08 24.57
C ARG A 403 21.30 10.66 23.10
N ARG A 404 21.70 9.42 22.78
CA ARG A 404 21.64 8.89 21.41
C ARG A 404 20.19 8.68 20.93
N VAL A 405 19.29 8.22 21.80
CA VAL A 405 17.85 8.11 21.49
C VAL A 405 17.26 9.48 21.18
N ILE A 406 17.53 10.49 22.04
CA ILE A 406 17.08 11.86 21.83
C ILE A 406 17.58 12.42 20.49
N ARG A 407 18.86 12.20 20.18
CA ARG A 407 19.44 12.62 18.89
C ARG A 407 18.74 11.91 17.71
N ALA A 408 18.55 10.60 17.79
CA ALA A 408 17.89 9.84 16.73
C ALA A 408 16.43 10.28 16.51
N LEU A 409 15.69 10.62 17.57
CA LEU A 409 14.34 11.18 17.46
C LEU A 409 14.34 12.56 16.80
N ASN A 410 15.25 13.44 17.19
CA ASN A 410 15.43 14.74 16.53
C ASN A 410 15.79 14.60 15.06
N ASP A 411 16.67 13.66 14.70
CA ASP A 411 17.09 13.42 13.31
C ASP A 411 15.92 12.98 12.41
N VAL A 412 14.91 12.30 12.97
CA VAL A 412 13.71 11.92 12.22
C VAL A 412 12.54 12.90 12.40
N GLY A 413 12.77 14.05 13.06
CA GLY A 413 11.76 15.09 13.25
C GLY A 413 10.62 14.69 14.21
N LEU A 414 10.93 13.88 15.24
CA LEU A 414 10.02 13.55 16.33
C LEU A 414 10.43 14.28 17.61
N ASP A 415 9.43 14.74 18.37
CA ASP A 415 9.67 15.34 19.69
C ASP A 415 10.27 14.28 20.63
N PRO A 416 11.49 14.52 21.19
CA PRO A 416 12.13 13.60 22.12
C PRO A 416 11.32 13.29 23.39
N GLU A 417 10.42 14.17 23.82
CA GLU A 417 9.57 13.93 24.99
C GLU A 417 8.56 12.81 24.72
N THR A 418 8.31 12.46 23.48
CA THR A 418 7.45 11.34 23.10
C THR A 418 8.10 9.96 23.32
N ARG A 419 9.39 9.90 23.68
CA ARG A 419 10.16 8.66 23.88
C ARG A 419 9.57 7.70 24.92
N VAL A 420 8.78 8.22 25.86
CA VAL A 420 8.13 7.41 26.91
C VAL A 420 6.82 6.79 26.48
N ARG A 421 6.28 7.19 25.32
CA ARG A 421 5.04 6.67 24.75
C ARG A 421 5.25 5.33 24.07
N PHE A 422 4.13 4.64 23.79
CA PHE A 422 4.10 3.34 23.14
C PHE A 422 3.74 3.49 21.64
N PRO A 423 4.16 2.55 20.77
CA PRO A 423 3.91 2.64 19.32
C PRO A 423 2.45 2.86 18.93
N HIS A 424 1.48 2.30 19.69
CA HIS A 424 0.05 2.43 19.38
C HIS A 424 -0.49 3.86 19.54
N GLU A 425 0.25 4.75 20.23
CA GLU A 425 -0.11 6.16 20.42
C GLU A 425 0.34 7.08 19.27
N PHE A 426 0.97 6.51 18.24
CA PHE A 426 1.52 7.25 17.10
C PHE A 426 0.79 6.94 15.79
N SER A 427 0.76 7.91 14.87
CA SER A 427 0.29 7.69 13.50
C SER A 427 1.21 6.74 12.72
N GLY A 428 0.73 6.20 11.57
CA GLY A 428 1.53 5.34 10.70
C GLY A 428 2.87 5.98 10.30
N GLY A 429 2.84 7.23 9.86
CA GLY A 429 4.06 7.96 9.48
C GLY A 429 5.02 8.21 10.65
N GLN A 430 4.48 8.50 11.84
CA GLN A 430 5.32 8.64 13.04
C GLN A 430 5.96 7.30 13.44
N ARG A 431 5.24 6.19 13.36
CA ARG A 431 5.81 4.84 13.59
C ARG A 431 6.92 4.52 12.60
N GLN A 432 6.74 4.89 11.33
CA GLN A 432 7.79 4.71 10.33
C GLN A 432 9.04 5.53 10.67
N ARG A 433 8.88 6.77 11.12
CA ARG A 433 9.99 7.59 11.63
C ARG A 433 10.68 6.95 12.84
N ILE A 434 9.94 6.32 13.76
CA ILE A 434 10.51 5.54 14.88
C ILE A 434 11.31 4.35 14.36
N ALA A 435 10.83 3.62 13.35
CA ALA A 435 11.57 2.51 12.74
C ALA A 435 12.88 2.98 12.07
N VAL A 436 12.85 4.15 11.41
CA VAL A 436 14.08 4.80 10.90
C VAL A 436 15.01 5.21 12.04
N ALA A 437 14.49 5.84 13.12
CA ALA A 437 15.29 6.22 14.29
C ALA A 437 15.99 5.02 14.93
N ARG A 438 15.29 3.86 15.04
CA ARG A 438 15.86 2.59 15.53
C ARG A 438 17.04 2.13 14.66
N ALA A 439 16.95 2.30 13.34
CA ALA A 439 18.03 1.91 12.43
C ALA A 439 19.23 2.86 12.54
N ILE A 440 19.00 4.18 12.54
CA ILE A 440 20.09 5.18 12.48
C ILE A 440 20.79 5.42 13.82
N VAL A 441 20.23 5.01 14.97
CA VAL A 441 20.84 5.18 16.30
C VAL A 441 22.18 4.45 16.43
N LEU A 442 22.39 3.39 15.64
CA LEU A 442 23.65 2.63 15.57
C LEU A 442 24.71 3.27 14.66
N GLU A 443 24.36 4.37 13.98
CA GLU A 443 25.23 5.04 13.00
C GLU A 443 25.72 4.07 11.91
N PRO A 444 24.80 3.39 11.19
CA PRO A 444 25.17 2.42 10.16
C PRO A 444 25.73 3.11 8.91
N ASN A 445 26.45 2.33 8.08
CA ASN A 445 26.90 2.78 6.76
C ASN A 445 25.92 2.37 5.65
N PHE A 446 25.12 1.33 5.88
CA PHE A 446 24.20 0.76 4.89
C PHE A 446 22.84 0.45 5.52
N ILE A 447 21.77 0.85 4.84
CA ILE A 447 20.41 0.56 5.27
C ILE A 447 19.62 -0.04 4.11
N VAL A 448 18.99 -1.20 4.36
CA VAL A 448 17.94 -1.73 3.50
C VAL A 448 16.62 -1.09 3.93
N LEU A 449 15.96 -0.42 3.01
CA LEU A 449 14.65 0.20 3.17
C LEU A 449 13.63 -0.66 2.40
N ASP A 450 12.95 -1.56 3.11
CA ASP A 450 11.99 -2.51 2.51
C ASP A 450 10.59 -1.90 2.54
N GLU A 451 10.17 -1.29 1.43
CA GLU A 451 8.90 -0.59 1.24
C GLU A 451 8.56 0.43 2.36
N PRO A 452 9.46 1.36 2.70
CA PRO A 452 9.30 2.22 3.88
C PRO A 452 8.16 3.24 3.77
N THR A 453 7.51 3.36 2.63
CA THR A 453 6.46 4.35 2.34
C THR A 453 5.13 3.74 1.91
N SER A 454 5.02 2.41 1.79
CA SER A 454 3.86 1.73 1.18
C SER A 454 2.53 1.91 1.92
N ALA A 455 2.57 2.18 3.23
CA ALA A 455 1.38 2.38 4.07
C ALA A 455 1.12 3.86 4.43
N LEU A 456 1.78 4.79 3.72
CA LEU A 456 1.72 6.22 4.01
C LEU A 456 0.91 6.95 2.93
N ASP A 457 0.13 7.96 3.35
CA ASP A 457 -0.49 8.90 2.41
C ASP A 457 0.55 9.80 1.72
N MET A 458 0.16 10.43 0.61
CA MET A 458 1.08 11.16 -0.28
C MET A 458 1.90 12.24 0.44
N LEU A 459 1.30 13.00 1.37
CA LEU A 459 2.02 14.07 2.08
C LEU A 459 3.07 13.51 3.01
N ILE A 460 2.73 12.48 3.78
CA ILE A 460 3.65 11.80 4.69
C ILE A 460 4.73 11.05 3.90
N GLN A 461 4.37 10.46 2.74
CA GLN A 461 5.31 9.82 1.83
C GLN A 461 6.37 10.81 1.31
N ALA A 462 5.95 12.00 0.84
CA ALA A 462 6.87 13.06 0.42
C ALA A 462 7.81 13.50 1.55
N GLN A 463 7.26 13.72 2.76
CA GLN A 463 8.06 14.05 3.94
C GLN A 463 9.07 12.95 4.32
N MET A 464 8.71 11.68 4.12
CA MET A 464 9.62 10.54 4.36
C MET A 464 10.76 10.51 3.33
N VAL A 465 10.46 10.78 2.06
CA VAL A 465 11.45 10.89 0.98
C VAL A 465 12.46 12.00 1.31
N ASP A 466 11.97 13.19 1.70
CA ASP A 466 12.85 14.31 2.08
C ASP A 466 13.69 13.99 3.31
N LEU A 467 13.12 13.34 4.31
CA LEU A 467 13.84 12.88 5.50
C LEU A 467 14.97 11.91 5.13
N LEU A 468 14.69 10.90 4.30
CA LEU A 468 15.70 9.91 3.89
C LEU A 468 16.82 10.54 3.08
N ARG A 469 16.49 11.50 2.20
CA ARG A 469 17.45 12.29 1.43
C ARG A 469 18.38 13.12 2.31
N ASP A 470 17.80 13.81 3.29
CA ASP A 470 18.54 14.63 4.26
C ASP A 470 19.43 13.77 5.17
N LEU A 471 18.93 12.64 5.66
CA LEU A 471 19.72 11.67 6.43
C LEU A 471 20.89 11.11 5.59
N GLN A 472 20.67 10.79 4.32
CA GLN A 472 21.73 10.33 3.42
C GLN A 472 22.84 11.37 3.29
N LYS A 473 22.50 12.63 3.02
CA LYS A 473 23.47 13.73 2.88
C LYS A 473 24.23 14.00 4.17
N ARG A 474 23.53 14.07 5.32
CA ARG A 474 24.15 14.41 6.61
C ARG A 474 25.03 13.30 7.20
N ARG A 475 24.69 12.02 6.91
CA ARG A 475 25.34 10.87 7.55
C ARG A 475 26.08 9.96 6.55
N ASP A 476 26.19 10.38 5.29
CA ASP A 476 26.87 9.61 4.21
C ASP A 476 26.33 8.16 4.10
N LEU A 477 25.00 8.02 4.19
CA LEU A 477 24.33 6.71 4.19
C LEU A 477 24.23 6.13 2.78
N THR A 478 24.37 4.83 2.70
CA THR A 478 24.13 4.05 1.49
C THR A 478 22.81 3.30 1.63
N TYR A 479 21.94 3.35 0.60
CA TYR A 479 20.63 2.72 0.63
C TYR A 479 20.46 1.62 -0.41
N LEU A 480 19.85 0.51 -0.01
CA LEU A 480 19.10 -0.38 -0.90
C LEU A 480 17.62 -0.07 -0.68
N PHE A 481 17.02 0.64 -1.64
CA PHE A 481 15.66 1.12 -1.55
C PHE A 481 14.72 0.23 -2.34
N ILE A 482 13.91 -0.56 -1.65
CA ILE A 482 12.93 -1.47 -2.24
C ILE A 482 11.56 -0.79 -2.21
N SER A 483 10.91 -0.65 -3.36
CA SER A 483 9.55 -0.13 -3.45
C SER A 483 8.83 -0.64 -4.70
N HIS A 484 7.52 -0.68 -4.62
CA HIS A 484 6.65 -0.84 -5.78
C HIS A 484 6.20 0.53 -6.35
N ASP A 485 6.35 1.62 -5.59
CA ASP A 485 6.04 2.98 -6.06
C ASP A 485 7.25 3.57 -6.80
N LEU A 486 7.16 3.57 -8.13
CA LEU A 486 8.22 4.07 -9.01
C LEU A 486 8.44 5.58 -8.90
N ARG A 487 7.43 6.36 -8.47
CA ARG A 487 7.58 7.82 -8.26
C ARG A 487 8.53 8.10 -7.10
N VAL A 488 8.39 7.34 -6.02
CA VAL A 488 9.27 7.43 -4.85
C VAL A 488 10.69 6.98 -5.20
N VAL A 489 10.81 5.88 -5.96
CA VAL A 489 12.11 5.38 -6.42
C VAL A 489 12.80 6.40 -7.32
N ALA A 490 12.08 7.01 -8.26
CA ALA A 490 12.61 8.05 -9.13
C ALA A 490 13.10 9.28 -8.34
N ALA A 491 12.50 9.55 -7.17
CA ALA A 491 12.90 10.65 -6.32
C ALA A 491 14.20 10.40 -5.56
N LEU A 492 14.57 9.14 -5.27
CA LEU A 492 15.69 8.80 -4.37
C LEU A 492 16.82 8.05 -5.07
N ALA A 493 16.50 7.18 -6.04
CA ALA A 493 17.47 6.25 -6.59
C ALA A 493 18.34 6.90 -7.68
N SER A 494 19.66 6.75 -7.54
CA SER A 494 20.63 7.10 -8.59
C SER A 494 20.81 5.97 -9.60
N ARG A 495 20.68 4.72 -9.17
CA ARG A 495 20.66 3.53 -10.02
C ARG A 495 19.44 2.68 -9.74
N LEU A 496 18.99 1.92 -10.72
CA LEU A 496 17.78 1.12 -10.66
C LEU A 496 18.07 -0.33 -11.04
N LEU A 497 17.43 -1.24 -10.32
CA LEU A 497 17.41 -2.67 -10.56
C LEU A 497 15.95 -3.11 -10.74
N VAL A 498 15.61 -3.61 -11.92
CA VAL A 498 14.26 -4.11 -12.22
C VAL A 498 14.26 -5.63 -12.10
N MET A 499 13.43 -6.16 -11.18
CA MET A 499 13.34 -7.59 -10.89
C MET A 499 12.03 -8.19 -11.38
N ARG A 500 12.12 -9.41 -11.94
CA ARG A 500 10.97 -10.26 -12.30
C ARG A 500 11.29 -11.72 -12.02
N HIS A 501 10.40 -12.44 -11.35
CA HIS A 501 10.55 -13.89 -11.07
C HIS A 501 11.92 -14.30 -10.52
N GLY A 502 12.45 -13.51 -9.59
CA GLY A 502 13.73 -13.80 -8.94
C GLY A 502 14.98 -13.46 -9.74
N VAL A 503 14.87 -12.86 -10.93
CA VAL A 503 16.01 -12.45 -11.75
C VAL A 503 16.00 -10.94 -12.02
N VAL A 504 17.17 -10.37 -12.30
CA VAL A 504 17.31 -8.99 -12.79
C VAL A 504 17.02 -8.98 -14.29
N VAL A 505 16.01 -8.25 -14.72
CA VAL A 505 15.66 -8.10 -16.14
C VAL A 505 16.28 -6.86 -16.77
N GLU A 506 16.54 -5.84 -15.95
CA GLU A 506 17.19 -4.61 -16.41
C GLU A 506 17.84 -3.89 -15.21
N ALA A 507 19.00 -3.28 -15.44
CA ALA A 507 19.72 -2.49 -14.43
C ALA A 507 20.52 -1.37 -15.09
N GLY A 508 20.66 -0.22 -14.41
CA GLY A 508 21.44 0.90 -14.92
C GLY A 508 21.22 2.20 -14.14
N ASP A 509 21.66 3.30 -14.72
CA ASP A 509 21.35 4.65 -14.24
C ASP A 509 19.84 4.87 -14.22
N ALA A 510 19.32 5.38 -13.10
CA ALA A 510 17.88 5.51 -12.91
C ALA A 510 17.26 6.49 -13.91
N ALA A 511 17.91 7.64 -14.16
CA ALA A 511 17.39 8.66 -15.07
C ALA A 511 17.39 8.18 -16.53
N GLU A 512 18.36 7.36 -16.92
CA GLU A 512 18.40 6.75 -18.26
C GLU A 512 17.28 5.70 -18.38
N LEU A 513 17.15 4.80 -17.42
CA LEU A 513 16.13 3.74 -17.46
C LEU A 513 14.70 4.30 -17.47
N PHE A 514 14.42 5.35 -16.71
CA PHE A 514 13.11 6.01 -16.73
C PHE A 514 12.80 6.67 -18.08
N ARG A 515 13.83 7.19 -18.80
CA ARG A 515 13.65 7.82 -20.11
C ARG A 515 13.58 6.80 -21.25
N ASN A 516 14.36 5.74 -21.18
CA ASN A 516 14.56 4.79 -22.28
C ASN A 516 14.67 3.33 -21.79
N PRO A 517 13.58 2.76 -21.24
CA PRO A 517 13.56 1.35 -20.82
C PRO A 517 13.72 0.42 -22.02
N LYS A 518 14.61 -0.57 -21.91
CA LYS A 518 15.00 -1.46 -23.02
C LYS A 518 14.10 -2.68 -23.15
N THR A 519 13.65 -3.24 -22.01
CA THR A 519 12.81 -4.45 -22.02
C THR A 519 11.32 -4.13 -22.07
N ASP A 520 10.53 -5.01 -22.69
CA ASP A 520 9.07 -4.85 -22.74
C ASP A 520 8.45 -4.83 -21.34
N TYR A 521 9.00 -5.64 -20.44
CA TYR A 521 8.55 -5.67 -19.04
C TYR A 521 8.78 -4.32 -18.33
N THR A 522 9.98 -3.74 -18.46
CA THR A 522 10.28 -2.44 -17.84
C THR A 522 9.41 -1.33 -18.43
N ARG A 523 9.21 -1.34 -19.76
CA ARG A 523 8.30 -0.39 -20.43
C ARG A 523 6.87 -0.50 -19.87
N ALA A 524 6.35 -1.71 -19.76
CA ALA A 524 5.01 -1.96 -19.25
C ALA A 524 4.87 -1.55 -17.78
N LEU A 525 5.88 -1.88 -16.94
CA LEU A 525 5.92 -1.51 -15.53
C LEU A 525 5.90 0.02 -15.34
N PHE A 526 6.69 0.75 -16.14
CA PHE A 526 6.75 2.21 -16.06
C PHE A 526 5.49 2.88 -16.63
N ALA A 527 4.95 2.37 -17.73
CA ALA A 527 3.68 2.86 -18.27
C ALA A 527 2.54 2.69 -17.28
N ALA A 528 2.47 1.55 -16.58
CA ALA A 528 1.48 1.32 -15.52
C ALA A 528 1.66 2.29 -14.34
N ALA A 529 2.90 2.57 -13.92
CA ALA A 529 3.17 3.41 -12.75
C ALA A 529 2.95 4.91 -13.00
N PHE A 530 3.36 5.41 -14.17
CA PHE A 530 3.29 6.84 -14.47
C PHE A 530 2.02 7.25 -15.20
N ASN A 531 1.52 6.39 -16.11
CA ASN A 531 0.37 6.68 -16.94
C ASN A 531 -0.88 5.87 -16.57
N LEU A 532 -0.79 4.90 -15.66
CA LEU A 532 -1.84 3.92 -15.37
C LEU A 532 -2.30 3.18 -16.65
N ASP A 533 -1.39 2.91 -17.57
CA ASP A 533 -1.68 2.17 -18.78
C ASP A 533 -1.61 0.66 -18.52
N THR A 534 -2.54 -0.08 -19.09
CA THR A 534 -2.52 -1.54 -19.00
C THR A 534 -1.45 -2.11 -19.92
N ALA A 535 -0.68 -3.07 -19.40
CA ALA A 535 0.31 -3.78 -20.18
C ALA A 535 -0.36 -4.75 -21.18
N PRO A 536 0.29 -5.07 -22.31
CA PRO A 536 -0.14 -6.16 -23.20
C PRO A 536 -0.17 -7.51 -22.46
N GLU A 537 -1.06 -8.41 -22.91
CA GLU A 537 -1.16 -9.77 -22.34
C GLU A 537 0.20 -10.49 -22.34
N GLY A 538 0.52 -11.14 -21.21
CA GLY A 538 1.74 -11.93 -21.04
C GLY A 538 3.01 -11.12 -20.71
N VAL A 539 2.96 -9.79 -20.75
CA VAL A 539 4.14 -8.95 -20.42
C VAL A 539 4.29 -8.76 -18.92
N VAL A 540 3.18 -8.69 -18.19
CA VAL A 540 3.14 -8.57 -16.71
C VAL A 540 2.31 -9.69 -16.11
N ALA A 541 2.41 -9.94 -14.80
CA ALA A 541 1.60 -10.94 -14.11
C ALA A 541 0.11 -10.57 -14.13
N GLN A 542 -0.76 -11.57 -14.33
CA GLN A 542 -2.22 -11.44 -14.26
C GLN A 542 -2.74 -11.78 -12.87
#